data_8b502ade5d9daf4536f48f57fa7a8715
#
_entry.id   8b502ade5d9daf4536f48f57fa7a8715
#
_cell.length_a   1.000
_cell.length_b   1.000
_cell.length_c   1.000
_cell.angle_alpha   90.00
_cell.angle_beta   90.00
_cell.angle_gamma   90.00
#
_symmetry.space_group_name_H-M   'P 1'
#
loop_
_entity.id
_entity.type
_entity.pdbx_description
1 polymer ?
#
loop_
_entity_poly.entity_id
_entity_poly.type
_entity_poly.pdbx_seq_one_letter_code
_entity_poly.pdbx_strand_id
1 'polypeptide(L)'
;MRERKRGEISIREKKQEWEVINPAGTIEIKTAKPAPRPTTLEGKTILLRWNFKHNGNHYLDRISELLVEKVPSAKVVKIYEIDRSTINQSGSLEDSTRLARILASFNPDLVISAHAD
;
A
#
# COMPACT_ATOMS: atom_id res chain seq x y z
N MET A 1 -61.62 29.84 9.71
CA MET A 1 -61.09 30.79 8.74
C MET A 1 -59.70 31.35 9.15
N ARG A 2 -59.60 31.79 10.34
CA ARG A 2 -58.31 32.34 10.85
C ARG A 2 -57.24 31.27 11.00
N GLU A 3 -57.61 30.08 11.32
CA GLU A 3 -56.70 28.95 11.41
C GLU A 3 -56.12 28.56 10.08
N ARG A 4 -56.89 28.66 8.99
CA ARG A 4 -56.39 28.46 7.63
C ARG A 4 -55.31 29.45 7.27
N LYS A 5 -55.49 30.70 7.63
CA LYS A 5 -54.50 31.75 7.39
C LYS A 5 -53.19 31.50 8.15
N ARG A 6 -53.31 30.99 9.37
CA ARG A 6 -52.10 30.62 10.15
C ARG A 6 -51.37 29.45 9.51
N GLY A 7 -52.07 28.47 9.04
CA GLY A 7 -51.48 27.36 8.32
C GLY A 7 -50.84 27.80 7.01
N GLU A 8 -51.47 28.70 6.29
CA GLU A 8 -50.93 29.26 5.07
C GLU A 8 -49.66 30.07 5.33
N ILE A 9 -49.58 30.82 6.42
CA ILE A 9 -48.38 31.54 6.81
C ILE A 9 -47.24 30.58 7.14
N SER A 10 -47.52 29.52 7.86
CA SER A 10 -46.57 28.47 8.15
C SER A 10 -45.99 27.80 6.91
N ILE A 11 -46.88 27.53 5.93
CA ILE A 11 -46.48 26.92 4.65
C ILE A 11 -45.67 27.89 3.79
N ARG A 12 -45.95 29.17 3.89
CA ARG A 12 -45.21 30.23 3.18
C ARG A 12 -43.83 30.50 3.74
N GLU A 13 -43.62 30.17 4.99
CA GLU A 13 -42.28 30.21 5.54
C GLU A 13 -41.46 29.13 4.83
N LYS A 14 -40.75 29.56 3.80
CA LYS A 14 -39.81 28.66 3.12
C LYS A 14 -38.75 28.24 4.09
N LYS A 15 -38.59 26.95 4.25
CA LYS A 15 -37.43 26.39 4.91
C LYS A 15 -36.22 26.92 4.19
N GLN A 16 -35.34 27.57 4.93
CA GLN A 16 -34.01 27.89 4.40
C GLN A 16 -33.29 26.58 4.14
N GLU A 17 -33.01 26.31 2.90
CA GLU A 17 -32.17 25.19 2.52
C GLU A 17 -30.73 25.70 2.45
N TRP A 18 -29.87 25.03 3.18
CA TRP A 18 -28.45 25.33 3.16
C TRP A 18 -27.76 24.28 2.31
N GLU A 19 -27.03 24.73 1.31
CA GLU A 19 -26.09 23.87 0.63
C GLU A 19 -24.84 23.75 1.46
N VAL A 20 -24.54 22.53 1.88
CA VAL A 20 -23.32 22.20 2.61
C VAL A 20 -22.48 21.32 1.72
N ILE A 21 -21.24 21.74 1.47
CA ILE A 21 -20.29 20.92 0.73
C ILE A 21 -19.89 19.75 1.60
N ASN A 22 -20.09 18.54 1.09
CA ASN A 22 -19.60 17.33 1.74
C ASN A 22 -18.09 17.25 1.55
N PRO A 23 -17.29 17.39 2.62
CA PRO A 23 -15.82 17.31 2.51
C PRO A 23 -15.30 15.89 2.30
N ALA A 24 -16.15 14.89 2.39
CA ALA A 24 -15.76 13.51 2.12
C ALA A 24 -15.42 13.35 0.63
N GLY A 25 -14.19 12.96 0.35
CA GLY A 25 -13.78 12.65 -1.00
C GLY A 25 -14.47 11.41 -1.54
N THR A 26 -14.71 11.39 -2.84
CA THR A 26 -15.17 10.17 -3.51
C THR A 26 -13.95 9.28 -3.78
N ILE A 27 -13.92 8.11 -3.16
CA ILE A 27 -12.86 7.13 -3.41
C ILE A 27 -13.30 6.24 -4.56
N GLU A 28 -12.66 6.37 -5.69
CA GLU A 28 -12.77 5.38 -6.75
C GLU A 28 -11.88 4.18 -6.40
N ILE A 29 -12.50 3.11 -5.95
CA ILE A 29 -11.80 1.85 -5.72
C ILE A 29 -11.67 1.14 -7.06
N LYS A 30 -10.50 1.24 -7.68
CA LYS A 30 -10.15 0.35 -8.78
C LYS A 30 -9.75 -0.98 -8.18
N THR A 31 -10.57 -1.99 -8.39
CA THR A 31 -10.24 -3.36 -8.00
C THR A 31 -9.04 -3.83 -8.82
N ALA A 32 -7.91 -4.03 -8.15
CA ALA A 32 -6.74 -4.67 -8.75
C ALA A 32 -6.75 -6.15 -8.38
N LYS A 33 -6.52 -7.00 -9.38
CA LYS A 33 -6.34 -8.43 -9.14
C LYS A 33 -4.96 -8.63 -8.49
N PRO A 34 -4.87 -9.25 -7.30
CA PRO A 34 -3.57 -9.53 -6.69
C PRO A 34 -2.78 -10.54 -7.52
N ALA A 35 -1.46 -10.44 -7.45
CA ALA A 35 -0.59 -11.42 -8.08
C ALA A 35 -0.85 -12.81 -7.51
N PRO A 36 -0.73 -13.87 -8.35
CA PRO A 36 -0.83 -15.24 -7.86
C PRO A 36 0.20 -15.50 -6.76
N ARG A 37 -0.22 -16.13 -5.67
CA ARG A 37 0.70 -16.49 -4.59
C ARG A 37 1.38 -17.80 -4.91
N PRO A 38 2.69 -17.93 -4.66
CA PRO A 38 3.36 -19.20 -4.79
C PRO A 38 2.80 -20.20 -3.77
N THR A 39 2.63 -21.46 -4.19
CA THR A 39 2.15 -22.54 -3.34
C THR A 39 3.27 -23.16 -2.49
N THR A 40 4.50 -22.95 -2.88
CA THR A 40 5.71 -23.40 -2.18
C THR A 40 6.79 -22.32 -2.32
N LEU A 41 7.72 -22.26 -1.38
CA LEU A 41 8.91 -21.41 -1.46
C LEU A 41 10.14 -22.14 -1.99
N GLU A 42 10.04 -23.44 -2.17
CA GLU A 42 11.16 -24.26 -2.69
C GLU A 42 11.53 -23.83 -4.11
N GLY A 43 12.82 -23.60 -4.33
CA GLY A 43 13.35 -23.15 -5.61
C GLY A 43 12.94 -21.74 -6.04
N LYS A 44 12.26 -21.00 -5.17
CA LYS A 44 11.76 -19.66 -5.48
C LYS A 44 12.78 -18.58 -5.16
N THR A 45 12.70 -17.49 -5.90
CA THR A 45 13.49 -16.29 -5.65
C THR A 45 12.70 -15.33 -4.77
N ILE A 46 13.26 -15.01 -3.61
CA ILE A 46 12.64 -14.15 -2.61
C ILE A 46 13.50 -12.89 -2.48
N LEU A 47 12.93 -11.74 -2.79
CA LEU A 47 13.59 -10.45 -2.56
C LEU A 47 13.21 -9.89 -1.21
N LEU A 48 14.18 -9.35 -0.51
CA LEU A 48 13.98 -8.60 0.72
C LEU A 48 14.23 -7.12 0.44
N ARG A 49 13.24 -6.29 0.70
CA ARG A 49 13.28 -4.85 0.50
C ARG A 49 13.19 -4.10 1.81
N TRP A 50 14.02 -3.11 1.99
CA TRP A 50 14.06 -2.23 3.15
C TRP A 50 13.87 -0.78 2.73
N ASN A 51 13.10 -0.01 3.50
CA ASN A 51 12.86 1.41 3.25
C ASN A 51 13.72 2.35 4.11
N PHE A 52 14.85 1.86 4.61
CA PHE A 52 15.79 2.61 5.45
C PHE A 52 15.33 2.95 6.87
N LYS A 53 14.15 2.53 7.29
CA LYS A 53 13.70 2.77 8.66
C LYS A 53 14.41 1.85 9.64
N HIS A 54 14.65 2.39 10.83
CA HIS A 54 15.46 1.76 11.87
C HIS A 54 14.98 0.34 12.21
N ASN A 55 15.92 -0.57 12.36
CA ASN A 55 15.71 -2.00 12.62
C ASN A 55 15.08 -2.85 11.49
N GLY A 56 14.62 -2.25 10.41
CA GLY A 56 14.06 -3.02 9.30
C GLY A 56 15.06 -3.96 8.65
N ASN A 57 16.30 -3.53 8.50
CA ASN A 57 17.39 -4.35 7.99
C ASN A 57 17.69 -5.56 8.90
N HIS A 58 17.72 -5.37 10.22
CA HIS A 58 17.93 -6.47 11.18
C HIS A 58 16.78 -7.47 11.15
N TYR A 59 15.57 -6.99 11.02
CA TYR A 59 14.39 -7.84 10.84
C TYR A 59 14.49 -8.69 9.57
N LEU A 60 14.83 -8.08 8.46
CA LEU A 60 15.01 -8.78 7.19
C LEU A 60 16.19 -9.73 7.20
N ASP A 61 17.30 -9.36 7.85
CA ASP A 61 18.45 -10.25 8.02
C ASP A 61 18.06 -11.53 8.76
N ARG A 62 17.26 -11.40 9.80
CA ARG A 62 16.76 -12.57 10.54
C ARG A 62 15.79 -13.41 9.70
N ILE A 63 14.94 -12.80 8.92
CA ILE A 63 14.07 -13.50 7.97
C ILE A 63 14.91 -14.27 6.96
N SER A 64 15.95 -13.66 6.43
CA SER A 64 16.89 -14.31 5.50
C SER A 64 17.52 -15.56 6.10
N GLU A 65 18.02 -15.47 7.32
CA GLU A 65 18.60 -16.62 8.03
C GLU A 65 17.59 -17.76 8.18
N LEU A 66 16.37 -17.44 8.60
CA LEU A 66 15.31 -18.44 8.78
C LEU A 66 14.88 -19.08 7.47
N LEU A 67 14.80 -18.29 6.39
CA LEU A 67 14.46 -18.83 5.06
C LEU A 67 15.52 -19.78 4.54
N VAL A 68 16.78 -19.43 4.67
CA VAL A 68 17.90 -20.29 4.26
C VAL A 68 17.90 -21.59 5.08
N GLU A 69 17.61 -21.52 6.35
CA GLU A 69 17.53 -22.70 7.22
C GLU A 69 16.35 -23.61 6.88
N LYS A 70 15.16 -23.01 6.73
CA LYS A 70 13.91 -23.78 6.55
C LYS A 70 13.65 -24.20 5.11
N VAL A 71 14.12 -23.43 4.15
CA VAL A 71 13.93 -23.68 2.71
C VAL A 71 15.27 -23.51 1.99
N PRO A 72 16.19 -24.49 2.11
CA PRO A 72 17.54 -24.37 1.55
C PRO A 72 17.59 -24.15 0.05
N SER A 73 16.56 -24.58 -0.68
CA SER A 73 16.46 -24.39 -2.13
C SER A 73 16.00 -22.99 -2.54
N ALA A 74 15.50 -22.16 -1.61
CA ALA A 74 15.07 -20.81 -1.92
C ALA A 74 16.28 -19.89 -2.13
N LYS A 75 16.20 -19.04 -3.16
CA LYS A 75 17.17 -18.01 -3.40
C LYS A 75 16.72 -16.72 -2.73
N VAL A 76 17.38 -16.33 -1.66
CA VAL A 76 17.08 -15.12 -0.91
C VAL A 76 18.02 -14.00 -1.33
N VAL A 77 17.49 -12.88 -1.76
CA VAL A 77 18.24 -11.74 -2.25
C VAL A 77 17.90 -10.51 -1.42
N LYS A 78 18.89 -9.98 -0.73
CA LYS A 78 18.78 -8.71 -0.01
C LYS A 78 19.09 -7.58 -0.98
N ILE A 79 18.04 -7.02 -1.59
CA ILE A 79 18.23 -5.99 -2.61
C ILE A 79 18.89 -4.73 -2.07
N TYR A 80 18.68 -4.42 -0.81
CA TYR A 80 19.26 -3.26 -0.15
C TYR A 80 20.79 -3.34 0.03
N GLU A 81 21.38 -4.53 -0.07
CA GLU A 81 22.84 -4.71 -0.09
C GLU A 81 23.41 -4.64 -1.50
N ILE A 82 22.62 -5.01 -2.50
CA ILE A 82 23.04 -5.06 -3.91
C ILE A 82 22.91 -3.68 -4.57
N ASP A 83 21.77 -3.04 -4.39
CA ASP A 83 21.45 -1.74 -4.96
C ASP A 83 20.91 -0.80 -3.90
N ARG A 84 21.76 0.09 -3.43
CA ARG A 84 21.42 1.05 -2.38
C ARG A 84 20.36 2.07 -2.82
N SER A 85 20.15 2.26 -4.09
CA SER A 85 19.08 3.14 -4.57
C SER A 85 17.67 2.62 -4.22
N THR A 86 17.55 1.35 -3.84
CA THR A 86 16.28 0.72 -3.45
C THR A 86 15.88 1.00 -2.01
N ILE A 87 16.78 1.51 -1.16
CA ILE A 87 16.47 1.88 0.23
C ILE A 87 15.86 3.27 0.36
N ASN A 88 15.48 3.88 -0.73
CA ASN A 88 14.88 5.20 -0.71
C ASN A 88 13.44 5.15 -0.19
N GLN A 89 13.11 6.15 0.64
CA GLN A 89 11.75 6.38 1.08
C GLN A 89 11.02 7.15 -0.02
N SER A 90 10.38 6.43 -0.92
CA SER A 90 9.71 7.08 -2.02
C SER A 90 8.40 7.74 -1.57
N GLY A 91 8.27 9.04 -1.85
CA GLY A 91 7.02 9.76 -1.75
C GLY A 91 6.38 10.05 -3.09
N SER A 92 7.04 9.72 -4.20
CA SER A 92 6.57 10.04 -5.55
C SER A 92 6.20 8.77 -6.32
N LEU A 93 5.27 8.92 -7.27
CA LEU A 93 4.91 7.84 -8.18
C LEU A 93 6.08 7.46 -9.08
N GLU A 94 6.89 8.41 -9.49
CA GLU A 94 8.07 8.20 -10.32
C GLU A 94 9.08 7.29 -9.63
N ASP A 95 9.43 7.59 -8.39
CA ASP A 95 10.34 6.76 -7.58
C ASP A 95 9.78 5.38 -7.33
N SER A 96 8.50 5.28 -7.03
CA SER A 96 7.83 3.98 -6.82
C SER A 96 7.86 3.13 -8.08
N THR A 97 7.65 3.74 -9.24
CA THR A 97 7.72 3.05 -10.53
C THR A 97 9.14 2.60 -10.85
N ARG A 98 10.13 3.46 -10.61
CA ARG A 98 11.54 3.12 -10.76
C ARG A 98 11.93 1.94 -9.88
N LEU A 99 11.56 1.98 -8.61
CA LEU A 99 11.82 0.91 -7.67
C LEU A 99 11.17 -0.41 -8.10
N ALA A 100 9.92 -0.36 -8.51
CA ALA A 100 9.20 -1.54 -8.99
C ALA A 100 9.90 -2.19 -10.20
N ARG A 101 10.42 -1.38 -11.12
CA ARG A 101 11.20 -1.88 -12.26
C ARG A 101 12.50 -2.55 -11.85
N ILE A 102 13.22 -1.96 -10.89
CA ILE A 102 14.44 -2.55 -10.35
C ILE A 102 14.15 -3.90 -9.71
N LEU A 103 13.14 -3.96 -8.86
CA LEU A 103 12.74 -5.22 -8.21
C LEU A 103 12.31 -6.27 -9.24
N ALA A 104 11.54 -5.89 -10.23
CA ALA A 104 11.06 -6.78 -11.29
C ALA A 104 12.22 -7.35 -12.13
N SER A 105 13.31 -6.62 -12.29
CA SER A 105 14.50 -7.07 -13.05
C SER A 105 15.17 -8.31 -12.44
N PHE A 106 14.94 -8.59 -11.17
CA PHE A 106 15.44 -9.78 -10.48
C PHE A 106 14.53 -11.01 -10.65
N ASN A 107 13.41 -10.87 -11.34
CA ASN A 107 12.43 -11.94 -11.55
C ASN A 107 11.98 -12.63 -10.23
N PRO A 108 11.56 -11.89 -9.21
CA PRO A 108 11.19 -12.49 -7.94
C PRO A 108 9.87 -13.23 -8.02
N ASP A 109 9.77 -14.33 -7.29
CA ASP A 109 8.50 -15.02 -7.03
C ASP A 109 7.76 -14.41 -5.85
N LEU A 110 8.51 -13.82 -4.91
CA LEU A 110 8.00 -13.18 -3.70
C LEU A 110 8.88 -12.01 -3.30
N VAL A 111 8.25 -10.94 -2.83
CA VAL A 111 8.96 -9.80 -2.23
C VAL A 111 8.46 -9.64 -0.79
N ILE A 112 9.39 -9.63 0.15
CA ILE A 112 9.12 -9.30 1.55
C ILE A 112 9.71 -7.92 1.83
N SER A 113 8.87 -7.01 2.26
CA SER A 113 9.25 -5.62 2.47
C SER A 113 9.09 -5.23 3.94
N ALA A 114 10.13 -4.66 4.51
CA ALA A 114 10.07 -4.03 5.83
C ALA A 114 9.78 -2.55 5.64
N HIS A 115 8.57 -2.15 5.95
CA HIS A 115 8.10 -0.77 5.90
C HIS A 115 7.81 -0.27 7.31
N ALA A 116 8.35 0.90 7.63
CA ALA A 116 8.00 1.64 8.83
C ALA A 116 7.83 3.12 8.48
N ASP A 117 7.17 3.84 9.31
CA ASP A 117 6.98 5.28 9.19
C ASP A 117 8.19 6.08 9.69
#